data_bff21dcdb42501f3c70b9dd3fbdc45c4
#
_entry.id   bff21dcdb42501f3c70b9dd3fbdc45c4
#
_cell.length_a   1.000
_cell.length_b   1.000
_cell.length_c   1.000
_cell.angle_alpha   90.00
_cell.angle_beta   90.00
_cell.angle_gamma   90.00
#
_symmetry.space_group_name_H-M   'P 1'
#
loop_
_entity.id
_entity.type
_entity.pdbx_description
1 polymer ?
#
loop_
_entity_poly.entity_id
_entity_poly.type
_entity_poly.pdbx_seq_one_letter_code
_entity_poly.pdbx_strand_id
1 'polypeptide(L)'
;MSESGEEMVTSEMMAAPCGVDCSTCPLHLAISDEALKQRLAEVLNLPQDKMGCGGCRKVDGNCPVIPEQCATWLSVKEKGVDFCSDCSDFPCTKLAPCADKASTRPHNIKVFSLTLRRNKGAEEWGKRIKDIYALYFDGEMAIGHGPVIKK
;
A
#
# COMPACT_ATOMS: atom_id res chain seq x y z
N MET A 1 -29.98 1.70 8.65
CA MET A 1 -29.47 1.58 8.67
C MET A 1 -28.57 1.24 8.74
N SER A 2 -28.20 1.37 8.75
CA SER A 2 -27.48 1.12 8.69
C SER A 2 -26.52 0.60 9.11
N GLU A 3 -26.36 0.19 9.28
CA GLU A 3 -25.35 -0.51 9.51
C GLU A 3 -24.14 -0.06 9.10
N SER A 4 -23.98 1.02 8.80
CA SER A 4 -22.84 1.58 8.23
C SER A 4 -21.59 1.34 9.03
N GLY A 5 -21.66 1.36 10.30
CA GLY A 5 -20.50 1.13 11.11
C GLY A 5 -19.96 -0.26 10.99
N GLU A 6 -20.76 -1.14 10.45
CA GLU A 6 -20.36 -2.48 10.32
C GLU A 6 -19.96 -2.84 8.95
N GLU A 7 -19.91 -1.88 8.05
CA GLU A 7 -19.47 -2.17 6.74
C GLU A 7 -18.09 -2.71 6.75
N MET A 8 -17.85 -3.74 5.98
CA MET A 8 -16.53 -4.25 5.85
C MET A 8 -15.69 -3.29 5.07
N VAL A 9 -14.49 -3.04 5.55
CA VAL A 9 -13.54 -2.22 4.83
C VAL A 9 -12.97 -3.08 3.71
N THR A 10 -13.27 -2.74 2.48
CA THR A 10 -12.78 -3.50 1.33
C THR A 10 -11.38 -3.04 0.97
N SER A 11 -10.68 -3.86 0.19
CA SER A 11 -9.36 -3.48 -0.29
C SER A 11 -9.43 -2.19 -1.09
N GLU A 12 -10.51 -2.02 -1.85
CA GLU A 12 -10.67 -0.80 -2.63
C GLU A 12 -10.70 0.42 -1.73
N MET A 13 -11.40 0.35 -0.61
CA MET A 13 -11.50 1.47 0.31
C MET A 13 -10.17 1.76 0.99
N MET A 14 -9.35 0.72 1.15
CA MET A 14 -8.07 0.89 1.81
C MET A 14 -6.93 1.12 0.83
N ALA A 15 -7.21 1.14 -0.46
CA ALA A 15 -6.16 1.36 -1.44
C ALA A 15 -5.67 2.80 -1.38
N ALA A 16 -4.37 2.98 -1.21
CA ALA A 16 -3.77 4.29 -1.29
C ALA A 16 -3.79 4.78 -2.73
N PRO A 17 -3.74 6.07 -2.96
CA PRO A 17 -3.70 6.57 -4.35
C PRO A 17 -2.54 6.00 -5.16
N CYS A 18 -1.45 5.63 -4.50
CA CYS A 18 -0.28 5.09 -5.18
C CYS A 18 -0.37 3.59 -5.46
N GLY A 19 -1.48 2.96 -5.08
CA GLY A 19 -1.68 1.55 -5.37
C GLY A 19 -1.31 0.59 -4.25
N VAL A 20 -0.79 1.08 -3.13
CA VAL A 20 -0.50 0.23 -1.99
C VAL A 20 -1.81 -0.10 -1.29
N ASP A 21 -1.98 -1.36 -0.92
CA ASP A 21 -3.17 -1.80 -0.19
C ASP A 21 -2.94 -1.62 1.30
N CYS A 22 -3.51 -0.58 1.87
CA CYS A 22 -3.28 -0.28 3.28
C CYS A 22 -3.90 -1.32 4.20
N SER A 23 -4.89 -2.07 3.74
CA SER A 23 -5.52 -3.07 4.60
C SER A 23 -4.58 -4.21 4.96
N THR A 24 -3.54 -4.44 4.15
CA THR A 24 -2.55 -5.48 4.44
C THR A 24 -1.24 -4.88 4.93
N CYS A 25 -1.19 -3.57 5.08
CA CYS A 25 0.02 -2.90 5.55
C CYS A 25 0.26 -3.23 7.01
N PRO A 26 1.48 -3.63 7.38
CA PRO A 26 1.75 -3.94 8.79
C PRO A 26 1.43 -2.79 9.74
N LEU A 27 1.61 -1.54 9.30
CA LEU A 27 1.28 -0.41 10.15
C LEU A 27 -0.21 -0.34 10.45
N HIS A 28 -1.04 -0.71 9.48
CA HIS A 28 -2.47 -0.76 9.72
C HIS A 28 -2.84 -1.92 10.64
N LEU A 29 -2.23 -3.07 10.39
CA LEU A 29 -2.52 -4.25 11.19
C LEU A 29 -2.07 -4.05 12.65
N ALA A 30 -1.07 -3.22 12.87
CA ALA A 30 -0.54 -2.97 14.20
C ALA A 30 -1.55 -2.26 15.11
N ILE A 31 -2.58 -1.62 14.53
CA ILE A 31 -3.58 -0.96 15.35
C ILE A 31 -4.20 -1.94 16.34
N SER A 32 -4.43 -3.18 15.91
CA SER A 32 -5.06 -4.17 16.76
C SER A 32 -4.14 -5.32 17.13
N ASP A 33 -2.83 -5.17 16.94
CA ASP A 33 -1.88 -6.24 17.24
C ASP A 33 -0.69 -5.63 17.97
N GLU A 34 -0.71 -5.76 19.30
CA GLU A 34 0.30 -5.12 20.13
C GLU A 34 1.70 -5.69 19.88
N ALA A 35 1.80 -7.01 19.66
CA ALA A 35 3.10 -7.63 19.39
C ALA A 35 3.67 -7.13 18.08
N LEU A 36 2.83 -6.98 17.07
CA LEU A 36 3.28 -6.45 15.79
C LEU A 36 3.70 -5.00 15.95
N LYS A 37 2.95 -4.24 16.75
CA LYS A 37 3.29 -2.85 17.00
C LYS A 37 4.68 -2.72 17.59
N GLN A 38 4.99 -3.57 18.57
CA GLN A 38 6.30 -3.57 19.19
C GLN A 38 7.41 -3.91 18.19
N ARG A 39 7.17 -4.96 17.40
CA ARG A 39 8.17 -5.37 16.42
C ARG A 39 8.44 -4.27 15.39
N LEU A 40 7.38 -3.63 14.92
CA LEU A 40 7.54 -2.56 13.95
C LEU A 40 8.31 -1.38 14.51
N ALA A 41 8.03 -1.03 15.76
CA ALA A 41 8.75 0.06 16.40
C ALA A 41 10.24 -0.22 16.44
N GLU A 42 10.61 -1.46 16.72
CA GLU A 42 12.00 -1.84 16.76
C GLU A 42 12.63 -1.83 15.37
N VAL A 43 11.93 -2.43 14.39
CA VAL A 43 12.48 -2.52 13.05
C VAL A 43 12.64 -1.16 12.42
N LEU A 44 11.67 -0.29 12.65
CA LEU A 44 11.69 1.04 12.06
C LEU A 44 12.43 2.07 12.90
N ASN A 45 12.80 1.67 14.12
CA ASN A 45 13.50 2.57 15.04
C ASN A 45 12.69 3.82 15.32
N LEU A 46 11.41 3.62 15.63
CA LEU A 46 10.47 4.69 15.91
C LEU A 46 9.74 4.38 17.21
N PRO A 47 9.18 5.41 17.89
CA PRO A 47 8.42 5.16 19.10
C PRO A 47 7.22 4.26 18.83
N GLN A 48 6.89 3.42 19.79
CA GLN A 48 5.80 2.49 19.66
C GLN A 48 4.46 3.19 19.45
N ASP A 49 4.29 4.36 20.08
CA ASP A 49 3.04 5.09 19.95
C ASP A 49 2.83 5.67 18.55
N LYS A 50 3.85 5.64 17.70
CA LYS A 50 3.69 6.07 16.31
C LYS A 50 3.29 4.94 15.40
N MET A 51 3.26 3.72 15.90
CA MET A 51 2.85 2.59 15.08
C MET A 51 1.34 2.54 15.05
N GLY A 52 0.82 2.17 13.91
CA GLY A 52 -0.62 2.12 13.72
C GLY A 52 -1.07 3.22 12.78
N CYS A 53 -1.59 2.83 11.63
CA CYS A 53 -1.98 3.77 10.60
C CYS A 53 -3.37 3.43 10.09
N GLY A 54 -4.25 4.41 10.05
CA GLY A 54 -5.62 4.20 9.58
C GLY A 54 -5.75 4.07 8.08
N GLY A 55 -4.65 4.21 7.35
CA GLY A 55 -4.69 4.18 5.89
C GLY A 55 -4.47 5.56 5.33
N CYS A 56 -3.83 5.63 4.17
CA CYS A 56 -3.42 6.91 3.61
C CYS A 56 -4.57 7.87 3.41
N ARG A 57 -5.73 7.37 3.01
CA ARG A 57 -6.86 8.26 2.77
C ARG A 57 -7.44 8.78 4.07
N LYS A 58 -7.34 8.02 5.14
CA LYS A 58 -7.88 8.43 6.42
C LYS A 58 -6.97 9.42 7.13
N VAL A 59 -5.66 9.29 6.94
CA VAL A 59 -4.70 10.15 7.63
C VAL A 59 -4.17 11.26 6.72
N ASP A 60 -4.76 11.43 5.54
CA ASP A 60 -4.39 12.49 4.60
C ASP A 60 -2.91 12.45 4.26
N GLY A 61 -2.39 11.24 4.06
CA GLY A 61 -1.01 11.08 3.64
C GLY A 61 0.01 11.26 4.74
N ASN A 62 -0.42 11.36 5.99
CA ASN A 62 0.50 11.52 7.09
C ASN A 62 0.90 10.18 7.67
N CYS A 63 1.66 9.42 6.90
CA CYS A 63 2.10 8.10 7.30
C CYS A 63 3.16 8.22 8.40
N PRO A 64 3.07 7.37 9.45
CA PRO A 64 4.02 7.48 10.56
C PRO A 64 5.47 7.25 10.18
N VAL A 65 5.74 6.58 9.06
CA VAL A 65 7.11 6.27 8.69
C VAL A 65 7.76 7.31 7.81
N ILE A 66 7.03 8.37 7.44
CA ILE A 66 7.65 9.45 6.68
C ILE A 66 7.57 10.73 7.51
N PRO A 67 8.61 11.58 7.39
CA PRO A 67 8.67 12.76 8.24
C PRO A 67 7.71 13.86 7.84
N GLU A 68 7.24 13.85 6.60
CA GLU A 68 6.35 14.88 6.11
C GLU A 68 5.15 14.25 5.45
N GLN A 69 4.14 15.06 5.17
CA GLN A 69 2.98 14.57 4.46
C GLN A 69 3.41 14.01 3.11
N CYS A 70 2.80 12.90 2.71
CA CYS A 70 3.22 12.17 1.52
C CYS A 70 3.09 13.01 0.26
N ALA A 71 4.18 13.14 -0.49
CA ALA A 71 4.18 13.95 -1.71
C ALA A 71 3.25 13.35 -2.77
N THR A 72 3.11 12.02 -2.79
CA THR A 72 2.20 11.37 -3.72
C THR A 72 0.76 11.73 -3.38
N TRP A 73 0.43 11.74 -2.08
CA TRP A 73 -0.90 12.13 -1.64
C TRP A 73 -1.21 13.57 -2.07
N LEU A 74 -0.27 14.47 -1.82
CA LEU A 74 -0.46 15.87 -2.18
C LEU A 74 -0.62 16.03 -3.69
N SER A 75 0.10 15.23 -4.46
CA SER A 75 0.04 15.30 -5.91
C SER A 75 -1.34 14.89 -6.41
N VAL A 76 -1.93 13.80 -5.89
CA VAL A 76 -3.26 13.40 -6.36
C VAL A 76 -4.33 14.38 -5.92
N LYS A 77 -4.15 15.00 -4.74
CA LYS A 77 -5.10 16.01 -4.30
C LYS A 77 -5.03 17.24 -5.19
N GLU A 78 -3.84 17.65 -5.53
CA GLU A 78 -3.67 18.80 -6.40
C GLU A 78 -4.27 18.57 -7.77
N LYS A 79 -4.12 17.34 -8.29
CA LYS A 79 -4.62 17.03 -9.62
C LYS A 79 -6.08 16.59 -9.63
N GLY A 80 -6.68 16.45 -8.46
CA GLY A 80 -8.09 16.09 -8.35
C GLY A 80 -8.42 14.70 -8.81
N VAL A 81 -7.51 13.75 -8.66
CA VAL A 81 -7.75 12.37 -9.06
C VAL A 81 -7.73 11.47 -7.82
N ASP A 82 -8.37 10.30 -7.92
CA ASP A 82 -8.41 9.34 -6.83
C ASP A 82 -7.19 8.45 -6.78
N PHE A 83 -6.67 8.10 -7.93
CA PHE A 83 -5.53 7.19 -8.03
C PHE A 83 -4.50 7.77 -8.98
N CYS A 84 -3.25 7.47 -8.72
CA CYS A 84 -2.18 7.94 -9.60
C CYS A 84 -2.36 7.48 -11.03
N SER A 85 -2.99 6.32 -11.24
CA SER A 85 -3.23 5.83 -12.59
C SER A 85 -4.22 6.68 -13.35
N ASP A 86 -4.97 7.56 -12.66
CA ASP A 86 -5.89 8.47 -13.31
C ASP A 86 -5.22 9.80 -13.67
N CYS A 87 -3.97 9.96 -13.29
CA CYS A 87 -3.23 11.18 -13.53
C CYS A 87 -2.61 11.15 -14.92
N SER A 88 -2.60 12.29 -15.61
CA SER A 88 -2.05 12.35 -16.96
C SER A 88 -0.53 12.10 -16.97
N ASP A 89 0.13 12.28 -15.82
CA ASP A 89 1.57 12.07 -15.74
C ASP A 89 1.94 10.64 -15.34
N PHE A 90 0.97 9.76 -15.20
CA PHE A 90 1.24 8.39 -14.80
C PHE A 90 1.97 7.60 -15.89
N PRO A 91 2.98 6.82 -15.55
CA PRO A 91 3.66 6.74 -14.26
C PRO A 91 4.73 7.80 -14.10
N CYS A 92 4.84 8.35 -12.90
CA CYS A 92 5.84 9.38 -12.67
C CYS A 92 6.89 8.83 -11.69
N THR A 93 7.94 9.62 -11.47
CA THR A 93 9.06 9.15 -10.66
C THR A 93 8.69 8.88 -9.21
N LYS A 94 7.59 9.44 -8.72
CA LYS A 94 7.15 9.12 -7.36
C LYS A 94 6.77 7.65 -7.22
N LEU A 95 6.49 6.99 -8.34
CA LEU A 95 6.11 5.58 -8.34
C LEU A 95 7.24 4.68 -8.84
N ALA A 96 8.39 5.25 -9.13
CA ALA A 96 9.49 4.46 -9.68
C ALA A 96 9.99 3.46 -8.66
N PRO A 97 10.29 2.23 -9.07
CA PRO A 97 10.84 1.26 -8.14
C PRO A 97 12.27 1.60 -7.76
N CYS A 98 12.65 1.16 -6.59
CA CYS A 98 13.98 1.38 -6.07
C CYS A 98 14.36 0.17 -5.23
N ALA A 99 15.62 -0.24 -5.28
CA ALA A 99 16.06 -1.41 -4.54
C ALA A 99 16.16 -1.14 -3.04
N ASP A 100 16.26 0.13 -2.64
CA ASP A 100 16.40 0.47 -1.24
C ASP A 100 15.15 0.04 -0.48
N LYS A 101 15.35 -0.73 0.57
CA LYS A 101 14.29 -1.19 1.47
C LYS A 101 13.21 -2.01 0.76
N ALA A 102 13.54 -2.59 -0.39
CA ALA A 102 12.56 -3.35 -1.14
C ALA A 102 12.05 -4.55 -0.34
N SER A 103 12.88 -5.12 0.52
CA SER A 103 12.48 -6.30 1.28
C SER A 103 11.45 -5.99 2.36
N THR A 104 11.27 -4.73 2.72
CA THR A 104 10.37 -4.38 3.82
C THR A 104 9.28 -3.38 3.43
N ARG A 105 9.28 -2.92 2.19
CA ARG A 105 8.31 -1.92 1.76
C ARG A 105 7.68 -2.36 0.44
N PRO A 106 6.36 -2.32 0.33
CA PRO A 106 5.70 -2.74 -0.91
C PRO A 106 5.65 -1.63 -1.95
N HIS A 107 6.65 -0.77 -1.97
CA HIS A 107 6.55 0.41 -2.81
C HIS A 107 6.93 0.16 -4.26
N ASN A 108 7.60 -0.97 -4.53
CA ASN A 108 7.97 -1.26 -5.90
C ASN A 108 6.82 -1.80 -6.74
N ILE A 109 5.72 -2.22 -6.11
CA ILE A 109 4.61 -2.78 -6.87
C ILE A 109 3.59 -1.73 -7.30
N LYS A 110 3.85 -0.47 -7.01
CA LYS A 110 2.83 0.56 -7.23
C LYS A 110 2.34 0.62 -8.67
N VAL A 111 3.25 0.67 -9.62
CA VAL A 111 2.85 0.75 -11.03
C VAL A 111 2.11 -0.52 -11.45
N PHE A 112 2.61 -1.68 -11.05
CA PHE A 112 1.93 -2.94 -11.38
C PHE A 112 0.53 -2.96 -10.78
N SER A 113 0.41 -2.60 -9.51
CA SER A 113 -0.87 -2.62 -8.82
C SER A 113 -1.87 -1.67 -9.49
N LEU A 114 -1.44 -0.44 -9.77
CA LEU A 114 -2.31 0.53 -10.40
C LEU A 114 -2.71 0.12 -11.80
N THR A 115 -1.79 -0.44 -12.56
CA THR A 115 -2.08 -0.90 -13.92
C THR A 115 -3.05 -2.08 -13.90
N LEU A 116 -2.85 -3.00 -12.95
CA LEU A 116 -3.76 -4.12 -12.80
C LEU A 116 -5.17 -3.63 -12.51
N ARG A 117 -5.29 -2.70 -11.57
CA ARG A 117 -6.59 -2.18 -11.22
C ARG A 117 -7.24 -1.45 -12.39
N ARG A 118 -6.45 -0.67 -13.12
CA ARG A 118 -6.95 0.07 -14.25
C ARG A 118 -7.44 -0.84 -15.35
N ASN A 119 -6.71 -1.93 -15.62
CA ASN A 119 -7.03 -2.81 -16.74
C ASN A 119 -8.04 -3.89 -16.40
N LYS A 120 -8.09 -4.34 -15.16
CA LYS A 120 -8.97 -5.43 -14.77
C LYS A 120 -10.12 -5.00 -13.89
N GLY A 121 -10.09 -3.77 -13.38
CA GLY A 121 -11.16 -3.26 -12.55
C GLY A 121 -10.92 -3.47 -11.08
N ALA A 122 -11.64 -2.69 -10.27
CA ALA A 122 -11.45 -2.68 -8.83
C ALA A 122 -11.76 -4.02 -8.19
N GLU A 123 -12.79 -4.71 -8.68
CA GLU A 123 -13.21 -5.96 -8.08
C GLU A 123 -12.15 -7.04 -8.28
N GLU A 124 -11.67 -7.19 -9.52
CA GLU A 124 -10.64 -8.17 -9.81
C GLU A 124 -9.35 -7.83 -9.08
N TRP A 125 -9.00 -6.55 -9.04
CA TRP A 125 -7.82 -6.09 -8.30
C TRP A 125 -7.92 -6.49 -6.84
N GLY A 126 -9.08 -6.28 -6.21
CA GLY A 126 -9.27 -6.60 -4.82
C GLY A 126 -9.11 -8.08 -4.51
N LYS A 127 -9.51 -8.93 -5.45
CA LYS A 127 -9.35 -10.37 -5.26
C LYS A 127 -7.91 -10.81 -5.32
N ARG A 128 -7.06 -10.08 -6.04
CA ARG A 128 -5.70 -10.52 -6.31
C ARG A 128 -4.65 -9.86 -5.44
N ILE A 129 -4.97 -8.73 -4.82
CA ILE A 129 -3.90 -7.90 -4.24
C ILE A 129 -3.13 -8.62 -3.13
N LYS A 130 -3.78 -9.47 -2.36
CA LYS A 130 -3.08 -10.18 -1.30
C LYS A 130 -2.12 -11.22 -1.86
N ASP A 131 -2.52 -11.88 -2.95
CA ASP A 131 -1.63 -12.84 -3.60
C ASP A 131 -0.44 -12.13 -4.22
N ILE A 132 -0.67 -10.94 -4.74
CA ILE A 132 0.40 -10.14 -5.32
C ILE A 132 1.42 -9.75 -4.25
N TYR A 133 0.93 -9.38 -3.07
CA TYR A 133 1.83 -9.07 -1.98
C TYR A 133 2.64 -10.29 -1.55
N ALA A 134 1.99 -11.47 -1.50
CA ALA A 134 2.72 -12.68 -1.17
C ALA A 134 3.82 -12.94 -2.19
N LEU A 135 3.52 -12.78 -3.46
CA LEU A 135 4.53 -12.95 -4.49
C LEU A 135 5.65 -11.92 -4.34
N TYR A 136 5.29 -10.70 -3.99
CA TYR A 136 6.30 -9.66 -3.84
C TYR A 136 7.26 -9.94 -2.69
N PHE A 137 6.73 -10.33 -1.55
CA PHE A 137 7.57 -10.49 -0.36
C PHE A 137 8.19 -11.88 -0.25
N ASP A 138 7.49 -12.91 -0.71
CA ASP A 138 7.93 -14.29 -0.51
C ASP A 138 8.39 -14.97 -1.77
N GLY A 139 8.14 -14.37 -2.91
CA GLY A 139 8.51 -14.98 -4.18
C GLY A 139 9.97 -14.77 -4.51
N GLU A 140 10.48 -15.61 -5.39
CA GLU A 140 11.83 -15.48 -5.90
C GLU A 140 11.76 -15.14 -7.37
N MET A 141 12.68 -14.31 -7.80
CA MET A 141 12.69 -13.90 -9.19
C MET A 141 13.03 -15.09 -10.10
N ALA A 142 12.20 -15.31 -11.09
CA ALA A 142 12.49 -16.26 -12.15
C ALA A 142 12.46 -15.48 -13.44
N ILE A 143 13.62 -15.37 -14.08
CA ILE A 143 13.74 -14.53 -15.27
C ILE A 143 12.76 -15.02 -16.32
N GLY A 144 11.95 -14.10 -16.82
CA GLY A 144 10.96 -14.43 -17.82
C GLY A 144 9.61 -14.89 -17.28
N HIS A 145 9.52 -15.12 -15.99
CA HIS A 145 8.27 -15.59 -15.38
C HIS A 145 7.72 -14.69 -14.29
N GLY A 146 8.52 -13.73 -13.84
CA GLY A 146 8.12 -12.94 -12.68
C GLY A 146 8.38 -13.74 -11.41
N PRO A 147 7.86 -13.28 -10.27
CA PRO A 147 8.12 -13.97 -9.00
C PRO A 147 7.38 -15.29 -8.90
N VAL A 148 8.04 -16.29 -8.34
CA VAL A 148 7.43 -17.59 -8.07
C VAL A 148 7.69 -17.94 -6.62
N ILE A 149 6.73 -18.61 -5.99
CA ILE A 149 6.89 -19.06 -4.63
C ILE A 149 7.35 -20.50 -4.66
N LYS A 150 8.52 -20.75 -4.09
CA LYS A 150 9.07 -22.09 -4.05
C LYS A 150 8.63 -22.77 -2.78
N LYS A 151 8.32 -24.04 -2.88
CA LYS A 151 7.88 -24.81 -1.74
C LYS A 151 8.91 -25.81 -1.31
#